data_68889c231e995f26dc8f89cea511d97e
#
_entry.id   68889c231e995f26dc8f89cea511d97e
#
_cell.length_a   1.000
_cell.length_b   1.000
_cell.length_c   1.000
_cell.angle_alpha   90.00
_cell.angle_beta   90.00
_cell.angle_gamma   90.00
#
_symmetry.space_group_name_H-M   'P 1'
#
loop_
_entity.id
_entity.type
_entity.pdbx_description
1 polymer ?
#
loop_
_entity_poly.entity_id
_entity_poly.type
_entity_poly.pdbx_seq_one_letter_code
_entity_poly.pdbx_strand_id
1 'polypeptide(L)'
;MKHKETEAIHRGEGADPSATPLTTPIYETSTFLFDSTAQLEAYQAGKSPKDIYTRYGNPTIRAVEQKIAVLEGAEAAMLLSSGMAAVSTALFGLLSAGDELVCSAAIYGGTMSVIRDYLEKFGVRARFAPIEEFQTPARLISEKTKMVWFESPINPTLRCIDIAAVAAACRARGVISAMDNTFASPLNQSPLGLGVDLVMHSATKYINGHSDVTAGALVGGAQMIKSLGSARKLIGGMIDPAAAFAVGRGIKTIGVRVKRHNENALAVAKYLETHPKVAAVFYPGLPSHPDHAIAKKQMTGGFGGMVTFDVKDGYAGASRFYDRMQMIKRAASLGGVDSLASLPVLTSQWGFSDEQLKDAGVTRGMVRLSIGIEHIDDLIDDLKQALD
;
A
#
# COMPACT_ATOMS: atom_id res chain seq x y z
N MET A 1 -18.50 4.70 -15.89
CA MET A 1 -18.61 5.89 -15.02
C MET A 1 -17.27 6.64 -15.11
N LYS A 2 -17.25 7.98 -14.84
CA LYS A 2 -16.05 8.79 -15.11
C LYS A 2 -15.18 9.03 -13.86
N HIS A 3 -15.74 8.86 -12.67
CA HIS A 3 -15.09 9.20 -11.42
C HIS A 3 -14.85 7.96 -10.56
N LYS A 4 -13.64 7.84 -9.99
CA LYS A 4 -13.22 6.70 -9.16
C LYS A 4 -14.13 6.48 -7.94
N GLU A 5 -14.61 7.55 -7.31
CA GLU A 5 -15.50 7.48 -6.16
C GLU A 5 -16.84 6.82 -6.53
N THR A 6 -17.39 7.14 -7.72
CA THR A 6 -18.62 6.51 -8.22
C THR A 6 -18.37 5.03 -8.55
N GLU A 7 -17.26 4.72 -9.20
CA GLU A 7 -16.86 3.33 -9.47
C GLU A 7 -16.67 2.53 -8.18
N ALA A 8 -16.08 3.13 -7.14
CA ALA A 8 -15.87 2.49 -5.84
C ALA A 8 -17.19 2.04 -5.19
N ILE A 9 -18.27 2.78 -5.43
CA ILE A 9 -19.61 2.45 -4.90
C ILE A 9 -20.26 1.32 -5.71
N HIS A 10 -20.30 1.45 -7.03
CA HIS A 10 -21.18 0.64 -7.89
C HIS A 10 -20.53 -0.56 -8.56
N ARG A 11 -19.19 -0.54 -8.77
CA ARG A 11 -18.50 -1.62 -9.49
C ARG A 11 -18.59 -2.95 -8.73
N GLY A 12 -19.00 -4.00 -9.45
CA GLY A 12 -19.09 -5.35 -8.89
C GLY A 12 -20.32 -5.63 -8.02
N GLU A 13 -21.24 -4.68 -7.87
CA GLU A 13 -22.50 -4.94 -7.17
C GLU A 13 -23.47 -5.74 -8.06
N GLY A 14 -24.39 -6.49 -7.45
CA GLY A 14 -25.47 -7.19 -8.14
C GLY A 14 -25.07 -8.45 -8.89
N ALA A 15 -24.08 -9.19 -8.40
CA ALA A 15 -23.50 -10.33 -9.11
C ALA A 15 -24.40 -11.58 -9.21
N ASP A 16 -25.53 -11.65 -8.51
CA ASP A 16 -26.46 -12.78 -8.56
C ASP A 16 -27.67 -12.46 -9.43
N PRO A 17 -27.86 -13.11 -10.59
CA PRO A 17 -28.99 -12.86 -11.47
C PRO A 17 -30.34 -13.39 -10.94
N SER A 18 -30.33 -14.28 -9.94
CA SER A 18 -31.56 -14.84 -9.31
C SER A 18 -32.11 -13.95 -8.20
N ALA A 19 -31.29 -13.07 -7.65
CA ALA A 19 -31.65 -12.04 -6.70
C ALA A 19 -30.96 -10.75 -7.10
N THR A 20 -31.57 -9.61 -6.93
CA THR A 20 -30.98 -8.30 -7.24
C THR A 20 -30.64 -7.54 -5.94
N PRO A 21 -29.67 -8.01 -5.14
CA PRO A 21 -29.30 -7.34 -3.90
C PRO A 21 -28.57 -6.03 -4.22
N LEU A 22 -28.85 -4.99 -3.44
CA LEU A 22 -28.11 -3.72 -3.53
C LEU A 22 -26.64 -3.88 -3.18
N THR A 23 -26.32 -4.80 -2.27
CA THR A 23 -24.96 -5.09 -1.81
C THR A 23 -24.60 -6.53 -2.16
N THR A 24 -23.39 -6.74 -2.69
CA THR A 24 -22.89 -8.10 -2.99
C THR A 24 -23.00 -9.01 -1.76
N PRO A 25 -23.67 -10.17 -1.85
CA PRO A 25 -23.78 -11.12 -0.74
C PRO A 25 -22.42 -11.68 -0.32
N ILE A 26 -22.34 -12.13 0.92
CA ILE A 26 -21.17 -12.90 1.40
C ILE A 26 -21.41 -14.38 1.05
N TYR A 27 -20.59 -14.91 0.14
CA TYR A 27 -20.59 -16.34 -0.18
C TYR A 27 -19.61 -17.06 0.75
N GLU A 28 -20.08 -17.31 1.97
CA GLU A 28 -19.28 -17.96 3.05
C GLU A 28 -19.29 -19.47 2.87
N THR A 29 -18.53 -19.97 1.90
CA THR A 29 -18.39 -21.38 1.58
C THR A 29 -17.00 -21.71 1.10
N SER A 30 -16.50 -22.91 1.44
CA SER A 30 -15.22 -23.40 0.94
C SER A 30 -15.33 -23.98 -0.48
N THR A 31 -16.50 -24.56 -0.84
CA THR A 31 -16.67 -25.30 -2.10
C THR A 31 -17.99 -24.96 -2.76
N PHE A 32 -18.06 -25.15 -4.08
CA PHE A 32 -19.22 -24.89 -4.92
C PHE A 32 -19.66 -26.17 -5.63
N LEU A 33 -20.98 -26.35 -5.82
CA LEU A 33 -21.57 -27.57 -6.40
C LEU A 33 -21.60 -27.49 -7.92
N PHE A 34 -21.44 -28.63 -8.56
CA PHE A 34 -21.69 -28.88 -9.97
C PHE A 34 -22.86 -29.85 -10.12
N ASP A 35 -23.75 -29.61 -11.07
CA ASP A 35 -24.93 -30.42 -11.29
C ASP A 35 -24.66 -31.65 -12.16
N SER A 36 -23.52 -31.66 -12.86
CA SER A 36 -23.13 -32.77 -13.76
C SER A 36 -21.63 -32.79 -14.06
N THR A 37 -21.15 -33.94 -14.55
CA THR A 37 -19.78 -34.08 -15.09
C THR A 37 -19.52 -33.10 -16.23
N ALA A 38 -20.51 -32.86 -17.11
CA ALA A 38 -20.39 -31.92 -18.22
C ALA A 38 -20.12 -30.47 -17.73
N GLN A 39 -20.75 -30.03 -16.63
CA GLN A 39 -20.44 -28.74 -16.03
C GLN A 39 -19.01 -28.69 -15.46
N LEU A 40 -18.56 -29.76 -14.82
CA LEU A 40 -17.21 -29.85 -14.28
C LEU A 40 -16.17 -29.85 -15.40
N GLU A 41 -16.41 -30.59 -16.49
CA GLU A 41 -15.56 -30.57 -17.69
C GLU A 41 -15.49 -29.18 -18.32
N ALA A 42 -16.64 -28.47 -18.43
CA ALA A 42 -16.68 -27.09 -18.92
C ALA A 42 -15.86 -26.13 -18.04
N TYR A 43 -15.91 -26.32 -16.72
CA TYR A 43 -15.07 -25.56 -15.78
C TYR A 43 -13.58 -25.85 -16.01
N GLN A 44 -13.18 -27.11 -16.08
CA GLN A 44 -11.77 -27.50 -16.31
C GLN A 44 -11.24 -26.98 -17.65
N ALA A 45 -12.10 -26.92 -18.67
CA ALA A 45 -11.78 -26.35 -19.96
C ALA A 45 -11.76 -24.81 -20.00
N GLY A 46 -12.04 -24.13 -18.88
CA GLY A 46 -12.12 -22.67 -18.81
C GLY A 46 -13.34 -22.05 -19.51
N LYS A 47 -14.35 -22.87 -19.81
CA LYS A 47 -15.59 -22.47 -20.53
C LYS A 47 -16.75 -22.12 -19.59
N SER A 48 -16.59 -22.27 -18.29
CA SER A 48 -17.60 -21.97 -17.28
C SER A 48 -17.11 -20.88 -16.32
N PRO A 49 -17.93 -19.89 -15.97
CA PRO A 49 -17.61 -18.86 -14.99
C PRO A 49 -17.79 -19.34 -13.53
N LYS A 50 -18.25 -20.60 -13.30
CA LYS A 50 -18.44 -21.15 -11.96
C LYS A 50 -17.14 -21.20 -11.19
N ASP A 51 -17.25 -21.15 -9.87
CA ASP A 51 -16.15 -21.46 -8.94
C ASP A 51 -16.20 -22.95 -8.56
N ILE A 52 -15.11 -23.51 -8.12
CA ILE A 52 -15.02 -24.84 -7.55
C ILE A 52 -14.69 -24.79 -6.07
N TYR A 53 -13.84 -23.87 -5.69
CA TYR A 53 -13.30 -23.78 -4.34
C TYR A 53 -12.85 -22.34 -4.04
N THR A 54 -13.21 -21.79 -2.87
CA THR A 54 -12.97 -20.39 -2.50
C THR A 54 -11.50 -19.97 -2.62
N ARG A 55 -10.54 -20.87 -2.34
CA ARG A 55 -9.12 -20.59 -2.55
C ARG A 55 -8.76 -20.26 -4.01
N TYR A 56 -9.57 -20.72 -4.97
CA TYR A 56 -9.38 -20.47 -6.41
C TYR A 56 -10.16 -19.26 -6.90
N GLY A 57 -11.31 -19.01 -6.33
CA GLY A 57 -12.19 -17.89 -6.63
C GLY A 57 -13.46 -17.92 -5.78
N ASN A 58 -14.04 -16.73 -5.57
CA ASN A 58 -15.26 -16.56 -4.80
C ASN A 58 -15.98 -15.29 -5.29
N PRO A 59 -17.30 -15.27 -5.45
CA PRO A 59 -18.02 -14.12 -5.96
C PRO A 59 -17.83 -12.85 -5.13
N THR A 60 -17.84 -12.96 -3.80
CA THR A 60 -17.61 -11.82 -2.89
C THR A 60 -16.23 -11.21 -3.10
N ILE A 61 -15.20 -12.07 -3.19
CA ILE A 61 -13.81 -11.63 -3.40
C ILE A 61 -13.66 -10.95 -4.75
N ARG A 62 -14.23 -11.53 -5.83
CA ARG A 62 -14.16 -10.94 -7.19
C ARG A 62 -14.82 -9.56 -7.26
N ALA A 63 -15.93 -9.34 -6.58
CA ALA A 63 -16.58 -8.03 -6.54
C ALA A 63 -15.66 -6.95 -5.98
N VAL A 64 -14.85 -7.28 -4.97
CA VAL A 64 -13.86 -6.36 -4.38
C VAL A 64 -12.64 -6.19 -5.28
N GLU A 65 -12.15 -7.28 -5.88
CA GLU A 65 -11.06 -7.22 -6.87
C GLU A 65 -11.40 -6.27 -8.01
N GLN A 66 -12.63 -6.29 -8.54
CA GLN A 66 -13.09 -5.37 -9.57
C GLN A 66 -13.09 -3.90 -9.12
N LYS A 67 -13.49 -3.63 -7.87
CA LYS A 67 -13.43 -2.27 -7.30
C LYS A 67 -12.00 -1.75 -7.22
N ILE A 68 -11.09 -2.58 -6.71
CA ILE A 68 -9.67 -2.21 -6.55
C ILE A 68 -9.03 -1.99 -7.93
N ALA A 69 -9.29 -2.85 -8.91
CA ALA A 69 -8.79 -2.70 -10.26
C ALA A 69 -9.17 -1.34 -10.86
N VAL A 70 -10.44 -0.95 -10.73
CA VAL A 70 -10.93 0.34 -11.25
C VAL A 70 -10.32 1.53 -10.51
N LEU A 71 -10.10 1.44 -9.20
CA LEU A 71 -9.46 2.50 -8.42
C LEU A 71 -8.03 2.79 -8.89
N GLU A 72 -7.28 1.77 -9.28
CA GLU A 72 -5.93 1.93 -9.85
C GLU A 72 -5.93 2.19 -11.36
N GLY A 73 -7.08 2.06 -12.04
CA GLY A 73 -7.16 2.15 -13.50
C GLY A 73 -6.58 0.93 -14.20
N ALA A 74 -6.66 -0.25 -13.57
CA ALA A 74 -6.08 -1.51 -14.01
C ALA A 74 -7.09 -2.41 -14.74
N GLU A 75 -6.56 -3.36 -15.51
CA GLU A 75 -7.36 -4.42 -16.13
C GLU A 75 -7.83 -5.48 -15.11
N ALA A 76 -6.99 -5.77 -14.10
CA ALA A 76 -7.29 -6.77 -13.09
C ALA A 76 -6.65 -6.45 -11.72
N ALA A 77 -7.24 -7.02 -10.67
CA ALA A 77 -6.67 -7.05 -9.34
C ALA A 77 -6.83 -8.44 -8.72
N MET A 78 -6.01 -8.72 -7.71
CA MET A 78 -6.04 -9.91 -6.89
C MET A 78 -6.08 -9.48 -5.43
N LEU A 79 -7.09 -9.90 -4.68
CA LEU A 79 -7.22 -9.64 -3.24
C LEU A 79 -6.64 -10.83 -2.45
N LEU A 80 -5.88 -10.49 -1.41
CA LEU A 80 -5.13 -11.44 -0.57
C LEU A 80 -5.35 -11.14 0.91
N SER A 81 -5.00 -12.12 1.76
CA SER A 81 -5.24 -12.09 3.21
C SER A 81 -4.45 -11.02 3.98
N SER A 82 -3.39 -10.49 3.41
CA SER A 82 -2.57 -9.43 4.00
C SER A 82 -1.69 -8.75 2.96
N GLY A 83 -1.14 -7.56 3.30
CA GLY A 83 -0.11 -6.93 2.47
C GLY A 83 1.09 -7.85 2.26
N MET A 84 1.51 -8.58 3.29
CA MET A 84 2.62 -9.53 3.15
C MET A 84 2.28 -10.73 2.26
N ALA A 85 1.04 -11.20 2.25
CA ALA A 85 0.59 -12.20 1.29
C ALA A 85 0.67 -11.68 -0.15
N ALA A 86 0.38 -10.38 -0.38
CA ALA A 86 0.54 -9.75 -1.68
C ALA A 86 2.02 -9.65 -2.09
N VAL A 87 2.90 -9.16 -1.19
CA VAL A 87 4.36 -9.13 -1.43
C VAL A 87 4.89 -10.52 -1.77
N SER A 88 4.61 -11.52 -0.94
CA SER A 88 5.10 -12.88 -1.13
C SER A 88 4.56 -13.50 -2.43
N THR A 89 3.28 -13.31 -2.74
CA THR A 89 2.68 -13.80 -3.98
C THR A 89 3.37 -13.19 -5.21
N ALA A 90 3.67 -11.88 -5.19
CA ALA A 90 4.37 -11.21 -6.29
C ALA A 90 5.81 -11.72 -6.43
N LEU A 91 6.58 -11.73 -5.34
CA LEU A 91 7.99 -12.10 -5.36
C LEU A 91 8.21 -13.58 -5.76
N PHE A 92 7.51 -14.52 -5.10
CA PHE A 92 7.62 -15.95 -5.40
C PHE A 92 6.92 -16.36 -6.70
N GLY A 93 5.97 -15.56 -7.17
CA GLY A 93 5.25 -15.85 -8.42
C GLY A 93 5.95 -15.34 -9.68
N LEU A 94 6.82 -14.32 -9.56
CA LEU A 94 7.45 -13.65 -10.69
C LEU A 94 8.98 -13.83 -10.78
N LEU A 95 9.61 -14.28 -9.69
CA LEU A 95 11.06 -14.46 -9.62
C LEU A 95 11.42 -15.94 -9.51
N SER A 96 12.56 -16.30 -10.09
CA SER A 96 13.13 -17.65 -10.11
C SER A 96 14.59 -17.64 -9.64
N ALA A 97 15.12 -18.80 -9.30
CA ALA A 97 16.54 -18.93 -8.98
C ALA A 97 17.43 -18.40 -10.12
N GLY A 98 18.38 -17.55 -9.77
CA GLY A 98 19.29 -16.88 -10.72
C GLY A 98 18.85 -15.46 -11.11
N ASP A 99 17.59 -15.08 -10.90
CA ASP A 99 17.12 -13.72 -11.13
C ASP A 99 17.73 -12.72 -10.13
N GLU A 100 17.84 -11.46 -10.55
CA GLU A 100 18.19 -10.34 -9.68
C GLU A 100 16.97 -9.46 -9.43
N LEU A 101 16.70 -9.20 -8.14
CA LEU A 101 15.76 -8.20 -7.65
C LEU A 101 16.52 -6.95 -7.21
N VAL A 102 16.25 -5.81 -7.83
CA VAL A 102 16.68 -4.50 -7.30
C VAL A 102 15.56 -3.93 -6.45
N CYS A 103 15.86 -3.60 -5.22
CA CYS A 103 14.90 -3.10 -4.26
C CYS A 103 15.38 -1.78 -3.64
N SER A 104 14.48 -0.84 -3.41
CA SER A 104 14.85 0.34 -2.60
C SER A 104 15.28 -0.11 -1.20
N ALA A 105 16.38 0.42 -0.70
CA ALA A 105 16.85 0.15 0.67
C ALA A 105 15.88 0.68 1.73
N ALA A 106 15.03 1.64 1.35
CA ALA A 106 14.03 2.26 2.21
C ALA A 106 12.63 1.72 1.88
N ILE A 107 12.41 0.40 2.02
CA ILE A 107 11.10 -0.26 1.88
C ILE A 107 10.57 -0.71 3.23
N TYR A 108 9.30 -1.07 3.25
CA TYR A 108 8.67 -1.66 4.43
C TYR A 108 9.50 -2.84 4.97
N GLY A 109 9.75 -2.83 6.30
CA GLY A 109 10.62 -3.83 6.94
C GLY A 109 10.18 -5.28 6.72
N GLY A 110 8.88 -5.57 6.67
CA GLY A 110 8.36 -6.90 6.35
C GLY A 110 8.74 -7.37 4.95
N THR A 111 8.69 -6.48 3.96
CA THR A 111 9.14 -6.77 2.58
C THR A 111 10.64 -7.07 2.56
N MET A 112 11.43 -6.25 3.26
CA MET A 112 12.88 -6.47 3.38
C MET A 112 13.19 -7.83 4.02
N SER A 113 12.47 -8.19 5.09
CA SER A 113 12.65 -9.48 5.77
C SER A 113 12.29 -10.66 4.87
N VAL A 114 11.19 -10.61 4.13
CA VAL A 114 10.85 -11.68 3.17
C VAL A 114 11.94 -11.85 2.12
N ILE A 115 12.50 -10.76 1.63
CA ILE A 115 13.59 -10.82 0.63
C ILE A 115 14.84 -11.47 1.25
N ARG A 116 15.33 -10.96 2.37
CA ARG A 116 16.59 -11.42 3.00
C ARG A 116 16.46 -12.81 3.62
N ASP A 117 15.36 -13.08 4.33
CA ASP A 117 15.25 -14.29 5.15
C ASP A 117 14.75 -15.50 4.33
N TYR A 118 14.07 -15.25 3.21
CA TYR A 118 13.44 -16.31 2.42
C TYR A 118 13.86 -16.29 0.96
N LEU A 119 13.66 -15.18 0.23
CA LEU A 119 13.82 -15.16 -1.22
C LEU A 119 15.27 -15.49 -1.66
N GLU A 120 16.26 -14.97 -0.93
CA GLU A 120 17.67 -15.28 -1.18
C GLU A 120 18.01 -16.76 -1.00
N LYS A 121 17.33 -17.46 -0.06
CA LYS A 121 17.50 -18.91 0.15
C LYS A 121 17.05 -19.75 -1.06
N PHE A 122 16.15 -19.20 -1.87
CA PHE A 122 15.66 -19.83 -3.11
C PHE A 122 16.45 -19.38 -4.35
N GLY A 123 17.61 -18.76 -4.16
CA GLY A 123 18.55 -18.45 -5.23
C GLY A 123 18.27 -17.16 -5.99
N VAL A 124 17.36 -16.31 -5.54
CA VAL A 124 17.16 -14.96 -6.07
C VAL A 124 18.19 -14.03 -5.42
N ARG A 125 18.89 -13.23 -6.21
CA ARG A 125 19.81 -12.22 -5.69
C ARG A 125 19.09 -10.92 -5.45
N ALA A 126 19.21 -10.35 -4.24
CA ALA A 126 18.64 -9.06 -3.92
C ALA A 126 19.73 -7.98 -3.81
N ARG A 127 19.52 -6.84 -4.47
CA ARG A 127 20.33 -5.63 -4.31
C ARG A 127 19.46 -4.53 -3.73
N PHE A 128 19.80 -4.06 -2.55
CA PHE A 128 19.14 -2.92 -1.91
C PHE A 128 19.86 -1.64 -2.30
N ALA A 129 19.19 -0.79 -3.08
CA ALA A 129 19.73 0.45 -3.61
C ALA A 129 19.26 1.65 -2.76
N PRO A 130 20.14 2.57 -2.37
CA PRO A 130 19.75 3.81 -1.69
C PRO A 130 18.85 4.67 -2.61
N ILE A 131 18.06 5.57 -2.01
CA ILE A 131 17.09 6.38 -2.75
C ILE A 131 17.74 7.27 -3.82
N GLU A 132 18.97 7.70 -3.59
CA GLU A 132 19.73 8.54 -4.51
C GLU A 132 19.99 7.86 -5.87
N GLU A 133 20.16 6.54 -5.87
CA GLU A 133 20.33 5.78 -7.12
C GLU A 133 19.06 5.77 -7.96
N PHE A 134 17.89 5.94 -7.36
CA PHE A 134 16.61 6.05 -8.08
C PHE A 134 16.46 7.38 -8.84
N GLN A 135 17.36 8.37 -8.63
CA GLN A 135 17.44 9.57 -9.46
C GLN A 135 18.02 9.27 -10.85
N THR A 136 18.76 8.16 -10.99
CA THR A 136 19.30 7.69 -12.27
C THR A 136 18.89 6.24 -12.52
N PRO A 137 17.59 5.94 -12.70
CA PRO A 137 17.07 4.58 -12.63
C PRO A 137 17.62 3.62 -13.70
N ALA A 138 18.11 4.14 -14.82
CA ALA A 138 18.77 3.32 -15.83
C ALA A 138 20.05 2.63 -15.32
N ARG A 139 20.71 3.17 -14.28
CA ARG A 139 21.90 2.58 -13.63
C ARG A 139 21.55 1.50 -12.61
N LEU A 140 20.30 1.44 -12.16
CA LEU A 140 19.84 0.38 -11.26
C LEU A 140 19.79 -0.99 -11.93
N ILE A 141 19.63 -1.03 -13.25
CA ILE A 141 19.26 -2.22 -14.00
C ILE A 141 20.49 -2.83 -14.66
N SER A 142 20.83 -4.05 -14.25
CA SER A 142 21.83 -4.91 -14.87
C SER A 142 21.18 -5.85 -15.91
N GLU A 143 21.99 -6.63 -16.64
CA GLU A 143 21.49 -7.67 -17.53
C GLU A 143 20.76 -8.82 -16.81
N LYS A 144 21.00 -8.98 -15.51
CA LYS A 144 20.39 -10.01 -14.65
C LYS A 144 19.16 -9.53 -13.92
N THR A 145 18.90 -8.23 -13.92
CA THR A 145 17.77 -7.63 -13.20
C THR A 145 16.45 -8.10 -13.84
N LYS A 146 15.62 -8.77 -13.07
CA LYS A 146 14.29 -9.23 -13.46
C LYS A 146 13.19 -8.31 -12.98
N MET A 147 13.38 -7.71 -11.80
CA MET A 147 12.38 -6.84 -11.19
C MET A 147 13.05 -5.68 -10.44
N VAL A 148 12.42 -4.51 -10.48
CA VAL A 148 12.69 -3.37 -9.59
C VAL A 148 11.48 -3.19 -8.68
N TRP A 149 11.70 -3.29 -7.35
CA TRP A 149 10.67 -3.08 -6.32
C TRP A 149 10.95 -1.82 -5.52
N PHE A 150 9.97 -0.93 -5.40
CA PHE A 150 10.12 0.32 -4.66
C PHE A 150 8.80 0.78 -4.06
N GLU A 151 8.85 1.78 -3.18
CA GLU A 151 7.68 2.47 -2.63
C GLU A 151 7.86 4.00 -2.72
N SER A 152 6.77 4.73 -2.88
CA SER A 152 6.75 6.20 -2.92
C SER A 152 5.35 6.70 -2.58
N PRO A 153 5.17 7.53 -1.51
CA PRO A 153 6.18 7.98 -0.52
C PRO A 153 6.74 6.86 0.36
N ILE A 154 7.96 7.07 0.85
CA ILE A 154 8.73 6.10 1.65
C ILE A 154 8.43 6.25 3.15
N ASN A 155 8.25 5.14 3.87
CA ASN A 155 8.10 5.12 5.31
C ASN A 155 9.48 5.14 6.04
N PRO A 156 9.73 6.01 7.04
CA PRO A 156 8.84 7.04 7.58
C PRO A 156 9.11 8.44 7.00
N THR A 157 10.14 8.63 6.20
CA THR A 157 10.68 9.93 5.76
C THR A 157 9.83 10.64 4.72
N LEU A 158 8.85 9.95 4.15
CA LEU A 158 7.97 10.43 3.08
C LEU A 158 8.70 10.95 1.83
N ARG A 159 9.98 10.55 1.65
CA ARG A 159 10.73 10.81 0.42
C ARG A 159 9.99 10.20 -0.78
N CYS A 160 10.07 10.86 -1.92
CA CYS A 160 9.38 10.44 -3.14
C CYS A 160 10.37 10.09 -4.26
N ILE A 161 10.12 8.95 -4.90
CA ILE A 161 10.83 8.50 -6.11
C ILE A 161 10.02 8.92 -7.34
N ASP A 162 10.66 9.37 -8.43
CA ASP A 162 9.98 9.63 -9.70
C ASP A 162 9.56 8.31 -10.35
N ILE A 163 8.29 7.97 -10.17
CA ILE A 163 7.69 6.71 -10.59
C ILE A 163 7.79 6.52 -12.10
N ALA A 164 7.50 7.56 -12.87
CA ALA A 164 7.52 7.49 -14.34
C ALA A 164 8.94 7.25 -14.88
N ALA A 165 9.96 7.83 -14.23
CA ALA A 165 11.35 7.64 -14.63
C ALA A 165 11.80 6.19 -14.37
N VAL A 166 11.44 5.60 -13.20
CA VAL A 166 11.74 4.19 -12.88
C VAL A 166 11.02 3.25 -13.85
N ALA A 167 9.72 3.45 -14.06
CA ALA A 167 8.92 2.63 -14.97
C ALA A 167 9.46 2.67 -16.41
N ALA A 168 9.85 3.85 -16.91
CA ALA A 168 10.44 4.00 -18.24
C ALA A 168 11.78 3.25 -18.36
N ALA A 169 12.65 3.34 -17.35
CA ALA A 169 13.93 2.62 -17.33
C ALA A 169 13.73 1.10 -17.32
N CYS A 170 12.80 0.61 -16.51
CA CYS A 170 12.44 -0.82 -16.47
C CYS A 170 11.91 -1.30 -17.82
N ARG A 171 10.96 -0.58 -18.40
CA ARG A 171 10.38 -0.91 -19.71
C ARG A 171 11.42 -0.98 -20.82
N ALA A 172 12.37 -0.04 -20.85
CA ALA A 172 13.45 -0.02 -21.85
C ALA A 172 14.36 -1.24 -21.82
N ARG A 173 14.37 -2.01 -20.71
CA ARG A 173 15.18 -3.20 -20.48
C ARG A 173 14.35 -4.48 -20.35
N GLY A 174 13.02 -4.42 -20.50
CA GLY A 174 12.13 -5.58 -20.30
C GLY A 174 12.12 -6.11 -18.87
N VAL A 175 12.36 -5.21 -17.88
CA VAL A 175 12.39 -5.50 -16.44
C VAL A 175 11.04 -5.14 -15.84
N ILE A 176 10.53 -5.97 -14.94
CA ILE A 176 9.26 -5.72 -14.24
C ILE A 176 9.46 -4.58 -13.23
N SER A 177 8.64 -3.54 -13.34
CA SER A 177 8.51 -2.49 -12.32
C SER A 177 7.36 -2.84 -11.37
N ALA A 178 7.66 -2.99 -10.07
CA ALA A 178 6.69 -3.27 -9.03
C ALA A 178 6.76 -2.21 -7.93
N MET A 179 5.61 -1.70 -7.50
CA MET A 179 5.55 -0.61 -6.53
C MET A 179 4.52 -0.87 -5.43
N ASP A 180 4.92 -0.63 -4.18
CA ASP A 180 4.00 -0.51 -3.06
C ASP A 180 3.42 0.91 -3.01
N ASN A 181 2.12 1.05 -3.29
CA ASN A 181 1.38 2.31 -3.32
C ASN A 181 0.53 2.54 -2.05
N THR A 182 0.82 1.81 -0.98
CA THR A 182 0.00 1.82 0.25
C THR A 182 -0.11 3.22 0.87
N PHE A 183 1.00 3.99 0.94
CA PHE A 183 1.03 5.31 1.61
C PHE A 183 0.26 6.39 0.85
N ALA A 184 0.28 6.34 -0.48
CA ALA A 184 -0.43 7.31 -1.30
C ALA A 184 -1.92 6.98 -1.44
N SER A 185 -2.28 5.72 -1.53
CA SER A 185 -3.58 5.20 -1.96
C SER A 185 -3.85 5.41 -3.46
N PRO A 186 -4.78 4.64 -4.07
CA PRO A 186 -5.11 4.80 -5.49
C PRO A 186 -5.81 6.13 -5.82
N LEU A 187 -6.26 6.88 -4.81
CA LEU A 187 -6.93 8.18 -5.00
C LEU A 187 -5.92 9.32 -5.20
N ASN A 188 -4.79 9.26 -4.50
CA ASN A 188 -3.77 10.30 -4.57
C ASN A 188 -2.77 10.06 -5.71
N GLN A 189 -2.47 8.79 -6.00
CA GLN A 189 -1.43 8.40 -6.97
C GLN A 189 -1.86 7.14 -7.71
N SER A 190 -1.63 7.09 -9.03
CA SER A 190 -1.93 5.94 -9.88
C SER A 190 -0.66 5.49 -10.61
N PRO A 191 0.15 4.60 -10.01
CA PRO A 191 1.43 4.19 -10.59
C PRO A 191 1.31 3.46 -11.93
N LEU A 192 0.22 2.70 -12.17
CA LEU A 192 -0.02 2.08 -13.47
C LEU A 192 -0.16 3.13 -14.58
N GLY A 193 -0.85 4.23 -14.31
CA GLY A 193 -0.95 5.37 -15.23
C GLY A 193 0.39 6.06 -15.50
N LEU A 194 1.38 5.89 -14.63
CA LEU A 194 2.75 6.37 -14.77
C LEU A 194 3.68 5.31 -15.39
N GLY A 195 3.15 4.12 -15.72
CA GLY A 195 3.83 3.09 -16.47
C GLY A 195 4.42 1.94 -15.66
N VAL A 196 4.12 1.83 -14.38
CA VAL A 196 4.47 0.69 -13.52
C VAL A 196 3.69 -0.55 -13.98
N ASP A 197 4.30 -1.73 -13.92
CA ASP A 197 3.68 -2.98 -14.38
C ASP A 197 2.81 -3.62 -13.31
N LEU A 198 3.24 -3.57 -12.04
CA LEU A 198 2.55 -4.19 -10.90
C LEU A 198 2.48 -3.23 -9.72
N VAL A 199 1.30 -3.01 -9.20
CA VAL A 199 1.07 -2.23 -7.99
C VAL A 199 0.62 -3.14 -6.86
N MET A 200 1.21 -2.95 -5.70
CA MET A 200 0.86 -3.62 -4.45
C MET A 200 0.21 -2.62 -3.50
N HIS A 201 -0.79 -3.08 -2.76
CA HIS A 201 -1.34 -2.37 -1.61
C HIS A 201 -1.45 -3.28 -0.39
N SER A 202 -1.09 -2.76 0.76
CA SER A 202 -1.70 -3.23 2.00
C SER A 202 -3.13 -2.67 2.08
N ALA A 203 -4.10 -3.45 1.61
CA ALA A 203 -5.50 -3.04 1.62
C ALA A 203 -6.07 -2.87 3.05
N THR A 204 -5.36 -3.36 4.06
CA THR A 204 -5.55 -3.07 5.51
C THR A 204 -5.65 -1.58 5.80
N LYS A 205 -4.96 -0.72 5.01
CA LYS A 205 -4.74 0.70 5.24
C LYS A 205 -5.90 1.52 4.64
N TYR A 206 -5.60 2.55 3.85
CA TYR A 206 -6.62 3.46 3.27
C TYR A 206 -7.75 2.76 2.51
N ILE A 207 -7.46 1.62 1.85
CA ILE A 207 -8.48 0.91 1.06
C ILE A 207 -9.60 0.41 1.97
N ASN A 208 -9.29 -0.31 3.03
CA ASN A 208 -10.27 -0.68 4.05
C ASN A 208 -10.66 0.53 4.93
N GLY A 209 -9.67 1.19 5.54
CA GLY A 209 -9.78 2.46 6.25
C GLY A 209 -10.47 2.44 7.60
N HIS A 210 -10.76 1.26 8.18
CA HIS A 210 -11.50 1.12 9.44
C HIS A 210 -10.75 0.33 10.52
N SER A 211 -9.48 -0.04 10.28
CA SER A 211 -8.60 -0.71 11.24
C SER A 211 -9.11 -2.06 11.78
N ASP A 212 -10.03 -2.71 11.07
CA ASP A 212 -10.75 -3.93 11.49
C ASP A 212 -10.46 -5.16 10.62
N VAL A 213 -9.69 -5.01 9.52
CA VAL A 213 -9.35 -6.10 8.59
C VAL A 213 -7.90 -6.03 8.17
N THR A 214 -7.23 -7.17 8.09
CA THR A 214 -5.98 -7.30 7.35
C THR A 214 -6.26 -7.79 5.94
N ALA A 215 -5.71 -7.10 4.93
CA ALA A 215 -5.86 -7.47 3.53
C ALA A 215 -4.69 -6.95 2.69
N GLY A 216 -4.45 -7.58 1.55
CA GLY A 216 -3.49 -7.13 0.55
C GLY A 216 -4.10 -7.15 -0.83
N ALA A 217 -3.56 -6.36 -1.75
CA ALA A 217 -3.95 -6.39 -3.15
C ALA A 217 -2.74 -6.31 -4.08
N LEU A 218 -2.82 -7.03 -5.21
CA LEU A 218 -1.95 -6.87 -6.37
C LEU A 218 -2.80 -6.40 -7.53
N VAL A 219 -2.30 -5.41 -8.28
CA VAL A 219 -3.07 -4.74 -9.33
C VAL A 219 -2.18 -4.52 -10.55
N GLY A 220 -2.70 -4.82 -11.75
CA GLY A 220 -1.91 -4.71 -12.97
C GLY A 220 -2.65 -5.17 -14.21
N GLY A 221 -1.90 -5.48 -15.27
CA GLY A 221 -2.46 -6.05 -16.49
C GLY A 221 -3.06 -7.46 -16.27
N ALA A 222 -4.12 -7.80 -16.99
CA ALA A 222 -4.87 -9.04 -16.80
C ALA A 222 -4.00 -10.29 -16.87
N GLN A 223 -3.05 -10.33 -17.82
CA GLN A 223 -2.15 -11.47 -18.01
C GLN A 223 -1.20 -11.65 -16.81
N MET A 224 -0.67 -10.56 -16.25
CA MET A 224 0.21 -10.61 -15.09
C MET A 224 -0.55 -11.08 -13.85
N ILE A 225 -1.70 -10.51 -13.57
CA ILE A 225 -2.52 -10.92 -12.42
C ILE A 225 -2.98 -12.38 -12.56
N LYS A 226 -3.32 -12.83 -13.76
CA LYS A 226 -3.66 -14.24 -14.03
C LYS A 226 -2.47 -15.17 -13.77
N SER A 227 -1.25 -14.80 -14.15
CA SER A 227 -0.04 -15.62 -13.91
C SER A 227 0.24 -15.81 -12.41
N LEU A 228 -0.04 -14.79 -11.60
CA LEU A 228 0.08 -14.84 -10.14
C LEU A 228 -0.98 -15.72 -9.46
N GLY A 229 -2.06 -16.08 -10.17
CA GLY A 229 -3.14 -16.92 -9.64
C GLY A 229 -2.66 -18.29 -9.12
N SER A 230 -1.63 -18.88 -9.74
CA SER A 230 -1.02 -20.13 -9.25
C SER A 230 -0.31 -19.93 -7.92
N ALA A 231 0.51 -18.88 -7.81
CA ALA A 231 1.22 -18.57 -6.58
C ALA A 231 0.23 -18.33 -5.41
N ARG A 232 -0.84 -17.53 -5.62
CA ARG A 232 -1.90 -17.33 -4.60
C ARG A 232 -2.50 -18.66 -4.13
N LYS A 233 -2.85 -19.55 -5.06
CA LYS A 233 -3.49 -20.84 -4.75
C LYS A 233 -2.59 -21.77 -3.94
N LEU A 234 -1.31 -21.82 -4.30
CA LEU A 234 -0.35 -22.77 -3.72
C LEU A 234 0.27 -22.27 -2.42
N ILE A 235 0.56 -20.97 -2.31
CA ILE A 235 1.05 -20.33 -1.09
C ILE A 235 -0.07 -20.16 -0.07
N GLY A 236 -1.34 -20.06 -0.54
CA GLY A 236 -2.50 -20.01 0.35
C GLY A 236 -2.85 -18.61 0.85
N GLY A 237 -2.35 -17.54 0.21
CA GLY A 237 -2.58 -16.15 0.61
C GLY A 237 -3.98 -15.59 0.28
N MET A 238 -4.98 -16.44 0.06
CA MET A 238 -6.34 -15.98 -0.22
C MET A 238 -6.98 -15.32 1.00
N ILE A 239 -7.86 -14.34 0.74
CA ILE A 239 -8.65 -13.68 1.78
C ILE A 239 -9.95 -14.45 2.06
N ASP A 240 -10.43 -14.35 3.29
CA ASP A 240 -11.75 -14.81 3.70
C ASP A 240 -12.87 -13.96 3.09
N PRO A 241 -14.04 -14.54 2.68
CA PRO A 241 -15.12 -13.79 2.06
C PRO A 241 -15.72 -12.69 2.95
N ALA A 242 -15.85 -12.92 4.27
CA ALA A 242 -16.35 -11.90 5.19
C ALA A 242 -15.36 -10.73 5.32
N ALA A 243 -14.06 -11.02 5.39
CA ALA A 243 -13.01 -9.99 5.36
C ALA A 243 -13.02 -9.23 4.03
N ALA A 244 -13.19 -9.91 2.90
CA ALA A 244 -13.32 -9.27 1.59
C ALA A 244 -14.55 -8.34 1.54
N PHE A 245 -15.69 -8.78 2.09
CA PHE A 245 -16.89 -7.93 2.20
C PHE A 245 -16.63 -6.66 3.01
N ALA A 246 -15.93 -6.77 4.15
CA ALA A 246 -15.57 -5.60 4.96
C ALA A 246 -14.67 -4.62 4.19
N VAL A 247 -13.66 -5.12 3.46
CA VAL A 247 -12.85 -4.30 2.54
C VAL A 247 -13.73 -3.62 1.49
N GLY A 248 -14.65 -4.36 0.86
CA GLY A 248 -15.59 -3.83 -0.13
C GLY A 248 -16.49 -2.72 0.42
N ARG A 249 -16.92 -2.85 1.69
CA ARG A 249 -17.67 -1.81 2.41
C ARG A 249 -16.79 -0.58 2.66
N GLY A 250 -15.54 -0.76 3.11
CA GLY A 250 -14.59 0.32 3.35
C GLY A 250 -14.29 1.12 2.07
N ILE A 251 -14.15 0.45 0.95
CA ILE A 251 -13.90 1.08 -0.36
C ILE A 251 -15.00 2.10 -0.72
N LYS A 252 -16.25 1.85 -0.39
CA LYS A 252 -17.38 2.74 -0.75
C LYS A 252 -17.23 4.17 -0.22
N THR A 253 -16.44 4.37 0.84
CA THR A 253 -16.19 5.69 1.46
C THR A 253 -14.77 6.20 1.23
N ILE A 254 -13.94 5.52 0.43
CA ILE A 254 -12.54 5.87 0.26
C ILE A 254 -12.35 7.30 -0.26
N GLY A 255 -13.21 7.78 -1.18
CA GLY A 255 -13.13 9.11 -1.74
C GLY A 255 -13.25 10.21 -0.68
N VAL A 256 -14.30 10.15 0.15
CA VAL A 256 -14.53 11.16 1.21
C VAL A 256 -13.48 11.06 2.32
N ARG A 257 -13.02 9.84 2.66
CA ARG A 257 -11.99 9.64 3.68
C ARG A 257 -10.64 10.18 3.23
N VAL A 258 -10.16 9.79 2.06
CA VAL A 258 -8.85 10.23 1.55
C VAL A 258 -8.80 11.74 1.35
N LYS A 259 -9.89 12.35 0.87
CA LYS A 259 -9.98 13.81 0.79
C LYS A 259 -9.78 14.46 2.16
N ARG A 260 -10.49 13.97 3.19
CA ARG A 260 -10.37 14.51 4.56
C ARG A 260 -8.97 14.24 5.15
N HIS A 261 -8.37 13.07 4.92
CA HIS A 261 -6.99 12.78 5.31
C HIS A 261 -6.01 13.80 4.72
N ASN A 262 -6.13 14.09 3.41
CA ASN A 262 -5.28 15.07 2.74
C ASN A 262 -5.41 16.48 3.34
N GLU A 263 -6.66 16.92 3.58
CA GLU A 263 -6.95 18.24 4.16
C GLU A 263 -6.36 18.36 5.57
N ASN A 264 -6.65 17.40 6.43
CA ASN A 264 -6.18 17.39 7.81
C ASN A 264 -4.64 17.28 7.89
N ALA A 265 -4.03 16.37 7.11
CA ALA A 265 -2.59 16.20 7.13
C ALA A 265 -1.83 17.44 6.65
N LEU A 266 -2.33 18.13 5.64
CA LEU A 266 -1.74 19.40 5.19
C LEU A 266 -1.83 20.49 6.28
N ALA A 267 -2.97 20.59 6.97
CA ALA A 267 -3.15 21.55 8.05
C ALA A 267 -2.22 21.23 9.24
N VAL A 268 -2.15 19.96 9.66
CA VAL A 268 -1.22 19.48 10.70
C VAL A 268 0.25 19.75 10.30
N ALA A 269 0.63 19.44 9.07
CA ALA A 269 2.00 19.64 8.61
C ALA A 269 2.40 21.12 8.65
N LYS A 270 1.53 22.04 8.20
CA LYS A 270 1.73 23.49 8.30
C LYS A 270 1.84 23.97 9.74
N TYR A 271 1.00 23.47 10.64
CA TYR A 271 1.08 23.80 12.06
C TYR A 271 2.43 23.38 12.65
N LEU A 272 2.83 22.12 12.41
CA LEU A 272 4.09 21.59 12.93
C LEU A 272 5.32 22.32 12.35
N GLU A 273 5.30 22.75 11.08
CA GLU A 273 6.39 23.47 10.42
C GLU A 273 6.72 24.80 11.12
N THR A 274 5.72 25.43 11.74
CA THR A 274 5.91 26.70 12.48
C THR A 274 6.14 26.52 13.98
N HIS A 275 6.07 25.29 14.49
CA HIS A 275 6.13 25.05 15.93
C HIS A 275 7.57 25.10 16.47
N PRO A 276 7.86 25.88 17.56
CA PRO A 276 9.22 26.12 18.02
C PRO A 276 9.97 24.87 18.51
N LYS A 277 9.26 23.81 18.98
CA LYS A 277 9.84 22.54 19.42
C LYS A 277 10.05 21.52 18.31
N VAL A 278 9.63 21.83 17.09
CA VAL A 278 9.81 20.96 15.91
C VAL A 278 11.06 21.37 15.17
N ALA A 279 11.92 20.41 14.83
CA ALA A 279 13.16 20.62 14.10
C ALA A 279 12.96 20.54 12.58
N ALA A 280 12.13 19.59 12.12
CA ALA A 280 11.80 19.38 10.72
C ALA A 280 10.44 18.72 10.57
N VAL A 281 9.79 18.96 9.44
CA VAL A 281 8.53 18.28 9.05
C VAL A 281 8.72 17.65 7.68
N PHE A 282 8.33 16.40 7.58
CA PHE A 282 8.37 15.64 6.33
C PHE A 282 6.93 15.39 5.87
N TYR A 283 6.51 16.12 4.87
CA TYR A 283 5.21 15.98 4.22
C TYR A 283 5.32 16.43 2.75
N PRO A 284 5.04 15.56 1.78
CA PRO A 284 5.28 15.86 0.37
C PRO A 284 4.49 17.07 -0.16
N GLY A 285 3.40 17.45 0.53
CA GLY A 285 2.60 18.64 0.20
C GLY A 285 3.18 19.98 0.64
N LEU A 286 4.24 20.00 1.45
CA LEU A 286 4.91 21.24 1.84
C LEU A 286 5.97 21.63 0.79
N PRO A 287 6.08 22.90 0.42
CA PRO A 287 7.13 23.39 -0.48
C PRO A 287 8.57 23.16 0.07
N SER A 288 8.71 23.06 1.38
CA SER A 288 9.98 22.75 2.07
C SER A 288 10.43 21.29 1.94
N HIS A 289 9.53 20.38 1.51
CA HIS A 289 9.88 18.98 1.33
C HIS A 289 10.83 18.80 0.15
N PRO A 290 11.95 18.03 0.29
CA PRO A 290 12.98 17.93 -0.75
C PRO A 290 12.44 17.40 -2.09
N ASP A 291 11.45 16.53 -2.04
CA ASP A 291 10.85 15.90 -3.23
C ASP A 291 9.47 16.51 -3.59
N HIS A 292 9.14 17.73 -3.11
CA HIS A 292 7.83 18.36 -3.38
C HIS A 292 7.50 18.42 -4.88
N ALA A 293 8.48 18.76 -5.71
CA ALA A 293 8.29 18.87 -7.16
C ALA A 293 7.91 17.50 -7.78
N ILE A 294 8.55 16.42 -7.33
CA ILE A 294 8.23 15.04 -7.76
C ILE A 294 6.83 14.66 -7.27
N ALA A 295 6.56 14.87 -5.99
CA ALA A 295 5.25 14.58 -5.41
C ALA A 295 4.12 15.33 -6.13
N LYS A 296 4.27 16.63 -6.36
CA LYS A 296 3.29 17.46 -7.07
C LYS A 296 2.99 16.99 -8.50
N LYS A 297 4.00 16.42 -9.17
CA LYS A 297 3.85 15.87 -10.53
C LYS A 297 3.03 14.59 -10.56
N GLN A 298 3.21 13.70 -9.57
CA GLN A 298 2.67 12.33 -9.59
C GLN A 298 1.51 12.10 -8.62
N MET A 299 1.40 12.85 -7.52
CA MET A 299 0.33 12.75 -6.52
C MET A 299 -0.78 13.77 -6.84
N THR A 300 -1.56 13.51 -7.88
CA THR A 300 -2.53 14.47 -8.43
C THR A 300 -3.82 14.58 -7.62
N GLY A 301 -4.12 13.59 -6.75
CA GLY A 301 -5.31 13.61 -5.90
C GLY A 301 -5.08 14.20 -4.50
N GLY A 302 -3.82 14.46 -4.13
CA GLY A 302 -3.40 14.97 -2.82
C GLY A 302 -2.16 14.25 -2.30
N PHE A 303 -1.65 14.68 -1.14
CA PHE A 303 -0.35 14.24 -0.64
C PHE A 303 -0.42 13.18 0.48
N GLY A 304 -1.60 12.65 0.76
CA GLY A 304 -1.81 11.60 1.74
C GLY A 304 -2.04 12.11 3.17
N GLY A 305 -2.37 11.15 4.05
CA GLY A 305 -2.62 11.41 5.47
C GLY A 305 -1.42 11.16 6.39
N MET A 306 -0.24 10.87 5.83
CA MET A 306 0.97 10.62 6.63
C MET A 306 1.75 11.90 6.82
N VAL A 307 2.11 12.21 8.06
CA VAL A 307 3.01 13.33 8.41
C VAL A 307 4.08 12.78 9.33
N THR A 308 5.33 13.05 9.03
CA THR A 308 6.46 12.75 9.93
C THR A 308 7.12 14.06 10.34
N PHE A 309 7.49 14.18 11.59
CA PHE A 309 8.23 15.35 12.08
C PHE A 309 9.29 14.94 13.09
N ASP A 310 10.28 15.79 13.27
CA ASP A 310 11.38 15.58 14.18
C ASP A 310 11.32 16.58 15.34
N VAL A 311 11.39 16.10 16.58
CA VAL A 311 11.33 16.93 17.78
C VAL A 311 12.76 17.37 18.17
N LYS A 312 12.96 18.67 18.48
CA LYS A 312 14.28 19.25 18.76
C LYS A 312 15.04 18.56 19.89
N ASP A 313 14.34 18.07 20.93
CA ASP A 313 14.95 17.36 22.06
C ASP A 313 15.27 15.88 21.78
N GLY A 314 15.25 15.45 20.50
CA GLY A 314 15.53 14.09 20.09
C GLY A 314 14.58 13.08 20.72
N TYR A 315 15.10 11.88 21.09
CA TYR A 315 14.26 10.81 21.62
C TYR A 315 13.48 11.19 22.88
N ALA A 316 14.10 11.94 23.80
CA ALA A 316 13.43 12.37 25.03
C ALA A 316 12.25 13.30 24.75
N GLY A 317 12.36 14.20 23.78
CA GLY A 317 11.28 15.06 23.33
C GLY A 317 10.15 14.28 22.63
N ALA A 318 10.53 13.37 21.71
CA ALA A 318 9.59 12.52 21.02
C ALA A 318 8.81 11.60 21.97
N SER A 319 9.49 11.02 22.99
CA SER A 319 8.87 10.18 24.02
C SER A 319 7.87 11.00 24.86
N ARG A 320 8.28 12.19 25.35
CA ARG A 320 7.36 13.07 26.11
C ARG A 320 6.12 13.44 25.30
N PHE A 321 6.29 13.85 24.04
CA PHE A 321 5.20 14.14 23.13
C PHE A 321 4.28 12.92 22.98
N TYR A 322 4.84 11.77 22.68
CA TYR A 322 4.10 10.52 22.47
C TYR A 322 3.27 10.13 23.69
N ASP A 323 3.82 10.27 24.90
CA ASP A 323 3.13 9.92 26.15
C ASP A 323 2.04 10.90 26.54
N ARG A 324 2.13 12.17 26.10
CA ARG A 324 1.17 13.24 26.43
C ARG A 324 -0.05 13.31 25.52
N MET A 325 -0.02 12.68 24.34
CA MET A 325 -1.18 12.66 23.44
C MET A 325 -2.42 12.08 24.14
N GLN A 326 -3.56 12.73 23.99
CA GLN A 326 -4.82 12.36 24.63
C GLN A 326 -5.82 11.76 23.65
N MET A 327 -5.97 12.34 22.46
CA MET A 327 -6.90 11.90 21.44
C MET A 327 -6.21 11.03 20.38
N ILE A 328 -5.07 11.46 19.86
CA ILE A 328 -4.28 10.69 18.88
C ILE A 328 -3.76 9.41 19.55
N LYS A 329 -4.11 8.25 19.01
CA LYS A 329 -3.82 6.97 19.65
C LYS A 329 -2.40 6.49 19.34
N ARG A 330 -1.79 5.85 20.31
CA ARG A 330 -0.45 5.26 20.23
C ARG A 330 -0.53 3.87 19.62
N ALA A 331 -0.31 3.75 18.32
CA ALA A 331 -0.38 2.47 17.62
C ALA A 331 0.46 2.47 16.34
N ALA A 332 0.99 1.29 16.00
CA ALA A 332 1.53 1.04 14.68
C ALA A 332 0.35 0.73 13.76
N SER A 333 0.16 1.44 12.71
CA SER A 333 -0.68 1.27 11.52
C SER A 333 -0.82 2.64 10.84
N LEU A 334 -1.74 2.75 9.87
CA LEU A 334 -2.02 4.00 9.17
C LEU A 334 -3.31 3.89 8.34
N GLY A 335 -3.80 5.04 7.87
CA GLY A 335 -4.85 5.11 6.87
C GLY A 335 -6.25 4.75 7.36
N GLY A 336 -6.43 4.53 8.67
CA GLY A 336 -7.73 4.40 9.30
C GLY A 336 -8.39 5.76 9.57
N VAL A 337 -9.67 5.74 9.92
CA VAL A 337 -10.43 6.95 10.29
C VAL A 337 -9.89 7.62 11.54
N ASP A 338 -9.28 6.86 12.46
CA ASP A 338 -8.63 7.36 13.67
C ASP A 338 -7.21 7.86 13.38
N SER A 339 -6.80 8.94 14.02
CA SER A 339 -5.41 9.41 14.03
C SER A 339 -4.54 8.55 14.94
N LEU A 340 -3.39 8.16 14.41
CA LEU A 340 -2.40 7.30 15.09
C LEU A 340 -1.03 7.96 15.09
N ALA A 341 -0.27 7.70 16.16
CA ALA A 341 1.14 8.06 16.24
C ALA A 341 2.02 6.84 16.50
N SER A 342 3.21 6.87 15.95
CA SER A 342 4.26 5.89 16.22
C SER A 342 5.63 6.56 16.26
N LEU A 343 6.53 5.97 17.05
CA LEU A 343 7.95 6.32 17.04
C LEU A 343 8.66 5.33 16.11
N PRO A 344 9.20 5.76 14.96
CA PRO A 344 9.86 4.88 14.01
C PRO A 344 10.93 3.98 14.64
N VAL A 345 11.75 4.54 15.54
CA VAL A 345 12.81 3.79 16.25
C VAL A 345 12.31 2.69 17.19
N LEU A 346 11.04 2.74 17.60
CA LEU A 346 10.36 1.71 18.40
C LEU A 346 9.43 0.81 17.59
N THR A 347 9.29 1.06 16.30
CA THR A 347 8.35 0.34 15.42
C THR A 347 9.05 -0.14 14.14
N SER A 348 8.93 0.59 13.05
CA SER A 348 9.42 0.16 11.72
C SER A 348 10.94 0.06 11.62
N GLN A 349 11.70 0.79 12.44
CA GLN A 349 13.17 0.75 12.50
C GLN A 349 13.69 0.20 13.86
N TRP A 350 12.85 -0.60 14.54
CA TRP A 350 13.30 -1.27 15.76
C TRP A 350 14.51 -2.17 15.50
N GLY A 351 15.55 -2.02 16.34
CA GLY A 351 16.79 -2.79 16.22
C GLY A 351 17.83 -2.22 15.25
N PHE A 352 17.54 -1.11 14.55
CA PHE A 352 18.55 -0.45 13.72
C PHE A 352 19.64 0.19 14.57
N SER A 353 20.91 0.06 14.14
CA SER A 353 22.03 0.82 14.69
C SER A 353 21.91 2.31 14.33
N ASP A 354 22.68 3.18 15.03
CA ASP A 354 22.71 4.62 14.73
C ASP A 354 23.17 4.90 13.29
N GLU A 355 24.07 4.09 12.75
CA GLU A 355 24.53 4.17 11.36
C GLU A 355 23.39 3.81 10.40
N GLN A 356 22.67 2.72 10.64
CA GLN A 356 21.53 2.31 9.83
C GLN A 356 20.38 3.34 9.88
N LEU A 357 20.12 3.95 11.04
CA LEU A 357 19.15 5.04 11.17
C LEU A 357 19.58 6.25 10.34
N LYS A 358 20.83 6.63 10.40
CA LYS A 358 21.39 7.74 9.61
C LYS A 358 21.27 7.47 8.10
N ASP A 359 21.62 6.28 7.65
CA ASP A 359 21.51 5.89 6.24
C ASP A 359 20.06 5.87 5.75
N ALA A 360 19.12 5.52 6.64
CA ALA A 360 17.69 5.59 6.37
C ALA A 360 17.10 7.01 6.47
N GLY A 361 17.91 8.02 6.86
CA GLY A 361 17.45 9.38 7.11
C GLY A 361 16.50 9.52 8.30
N VAL A 362 16.59 8.59 9.27
CA VAL A 362 15.72 8.53 10.45
C VAL A 362 16.47 9.03 11.67
N THR A 363 15.88 9.98 12.40
CA THR A 363 16.41 10.43 13.70
C THR A 363 15.67 9.75 14.84
N ARG A 364 16.30 9.76 16.03
CA ARG A 364 15.64 9.27 17.25
C ARG A 364 14.51 10.18 17.75
N GLY A 365 14.44 11.43 17.26
CA GLY A 365 13.39 12.40 17.56
C GLY A 365 12.17 12.33 16.64
N MET A 366 12.20 11.46 15.64
CA MET A 366 11.09 11.35 14.67
C MET A 366 9.84 10.75 15.30
N VAL A 367 8.72 11.41 14.99
CA VAL A 367 7.35 10.95 15.24
C VAL A 367 6.63 10.83 13.91
N ARG A 368 6.03 9.68 13.64
CA ARG A 368 5.19 9.48 12.46
C ARG A 368 3.73 9.50 12.86
N LEU A 369 2.96 10.40 12.27
CA LEU A 369 1.52 10.51 12.42
C LEU A 369 0.81 9.93 11.19
N SER A 370 -0.22 9.13 11.43
CA SER A 370 -1.27 8.84 10.46
C SER A 370 -2.48 9.67 10.83
N ILE A 371 -2.71 10.73 10.10
CA ILE A 371 -3.79 11.68 10.38
C ILE A 371 -5.10 11.11 9.87
N GLY A 372 -6.08 11.03 10.75
CA GLY A 372 -7.42 10.53 10.51
C GLY A 372 -8.38 11.59 9.95
N ILE A 373 -9.67 11.37 10.19
CA ILE A 373 -10.73 12.23 9.66
C ILE A 373 -11.44 13.05 10.76
N GLU A 374 -10.87 13.11 11.94
CA GLU A 374 -11.36 13.90 13.06
C GLU A 374 -11.45 15.39 12.70
N HIS A 375 -12.09 16.20 13.55
CA HIS A 375 -12.12 17.65 13.37
C HIS A 375 -10.70 18.21 13.49
N ILE A 376 -10.33 19.11 12.59
CA ILE A 376 -8.95 19.62 12.53
C ILE A 376 -8.52 20.37 13.79
N ASP A 377 -9.43 21.12 14.40
CA ASP A 377 -9.12 21.89 15.61
C ASP A 377 -8.78 20.96 16.79
N ASP A 378 -9.51 19.84 16.94
CA ASP A 378 -9.22 18.83 17.98
C ASP A 378 -7.85 18.18 17.76
N LEU A 379 -7.48 17.92 16.49
CA LEU A 379 -6.15 17.40 16.13
C LEU A 379 -5.04 18.40 16.52
N ILE A 380 -5.22 19.67 16.18
CA ILE A 380 -4.24 20.72 16.49
C ILE A 380 -4.13 20.94 18.00
N ASP A 381 -5.25 20.93 18.72
CA ASP A 381 -5.26 21.10 20.18
C ASP A 381 -4.53 19.95 20.88
N ASP A 382 -4.73 18.68 20.43
CA ASP A 382 -4.00 17.55 20.99
C ASP A 382 -2.49 17.62 20.70
N LEU A 383 -2.11 18.01 19.49
CA LEU A 383 -0.69 18.21 19.14
C LEU A 383 -0.06 19.34 19.96
N LYS A 384 -0.76 20.44 20.14
CA LYS A 384 -0.30 21.61 20.91
C LYS A 384 -0.04 21.24 22.36
N GLN A 385 -1.04 20.65 23.06
CA GLN A 385 -0.87 20.28 24.48
C GLN A 385 0.19 19.19 24.66
N ALA A 386 0.39 18.30 23.69
CA ALA A 386 1.41 17.25 23.77
C ALA A 386 2.83 17.79 23.52
N LEU A 387 2.98 18.83 22.71
CA LEU A 387 4.25 19.52 22.47
C LEU A 387 4.63 20.48 23.59
N ASP A 388 3.65 21.11 24.29
CA ASP A 388 3.88 22.04 25.41
C ASP A 388 4.47 21.32 26.64
#